data_90ab3558fc000b37e93ae3c00dff48fe
#
_entry.id   90ab3558fc000b37e93ae3c00dff48fe
#
_cell.length_a   1.000
_cell.length_b   1.000
_cell.length_c   1.000
_cell.angle_alpha   90.00
_cell.angle_beta   90.00
_cell.angle_gamma   90.00
#
_symmetry.space_group_name_H-M   'P 1'
#
loop_
_entity.id
_entity.type
_entity.pdbx_description
1 polymer ?
#
loop_
_entity_poly.entity_id
_entity_poly.type
_entity_poly.pdbx_seq_one_letter_code
_entity_poly.pdbx_strand_id
1 'polypeptide(L)'
;GVCDGGEKVTGNQGHILCCDAHKKETEIMISPLNKVQMNKIAYDSEGKIYTKPKDEDMERDINEVLLLNGIQKKDGTVRDTSTELLKGRKDAYDRARKMMVALNIKGKCTSATLKKIMDELYNREERDEFVGVQLYYFKKHYNSLIRRGM
;
A
#
# COMPACT_ATOMS: atom_id res chain seq x y z
N GLY A 1 1.33 6.10 13.19
CA GLY A 1 1.23 7.54 13.34
C GLY A 1 0.35 8.17 12.27
N VAL A 2 -0.18 9.32 12.55
CA VAL A 2 -0.98 10.08 11.59
C VAL A 2 -0.05 10.77 10.59
N CYS A 3 -0.34 10.62 9.30
CA CYS A 3 0.39 11.31 8.24
C CYS A 3 0.10 12.81 8.32
N ASP A 4 1.15 13.65 8.35
CA ASP A 4 1.01 15.11 8.29
C ASP A 4 0.68 15.63 6.88
N GLY A 5 0.48 14.72 5.95
CA GLY A 5 0.13 15.05 4.57
C GLY A 5 1.19 15.83 3.79
N GLY A 6 2.39 15.91 4.33
CA GLY A 6 3.48 16.67 3.74
C GLY A 6 3.56 18.12 4.18
N GLU A 7 2.75 18.57 5.15
CA GLU A 7 2.77 19.96 5.65
C GLU A 7 4.13 20.37 6.23
N LYS A 8 4.85 19.42 6.83
CA LYS A 8 6.16 19.66 7.43
C LYS A 8 7.33 19.57 6.43
N VAL A 9 7.07 19.19 5.20
CA VAL A 9 8.09 19.14 4.15
C VAL A 9 8.37 20.56 3.71
N THR A 10 9.52 21.10 4.12
CA THR A 10 9.95 22.46 3.77
C THR A 10 10.76 22.47 2.47
N GLY A 11 10.58 23.52 1.66
CA GLY A 11 11.60 23.92 0.71
C GLY A 11 11.27 23.87 -0.77
N ASN A 12 10.06 23.54 -1.24
CA ASN A 12 9.76 23.66 -2.66
C ASN A 12 8.35 24.11 -2.95
N GLN A 13 8.23 25.06 -3.86
CA GLN A 13 6.96 25.41 -4.50
C GLN A 13 6.41 24.16 -5.19
N GLY A 14 5.15 23.82 -4.93
CA GLY A 14 4.46 22.74 -5.59
C GLY A 14 4.44 21.41 -4.83
N HIS A 15 4.36 21.45 -3.50
CA HIS A 15 4.05 20.25 -2.71
C HIS A 15 2.74 19.63 -3.14
N ILE A 16 2.72 18.31 -3.29
CA ILE A 16 1.49 17.55 -3.36
C ILE A 16 1.15 17.07 -1.96
N LEU A 17 0.23 17.79 -1.32
CA LEU A 17 -0.30 17.40 0.00
C LEU A 17 -1.14 16.13 -0.13
N CYS A 18 -1.22 15.36 0.93
CA CYS A 18 -2.01 14.14 1.00
C CYS A 18 -2.66 13.98 2.38
N CYS A 19 -3.45 12.92 2.55
CA CYS A 19 -4.13 12.60 3.79
C CYS A 19 -4.95 13.81 4.31
N ASP A 20 -4.89 14.09 5.59
CA ASP A 20 -5.65 15.17 6.23
C ASP A 20 -5.30 16.55 5.68
N ALA A 21 -4.05 16.80 5.30
CA ALA A 21 -3.63 18.07 4.73
C ALA A 21 -4.32 18.38 3.39
N HIS A 22 -4.55 17.37 2.55
CA HIS A 22 -5.30 17.53 1.30
C HIS A 22 -6.81 17.45 1.50
N LYS A 23 -7.26 16.53 2.37
CA LYS A 23 -8.67 16.31 2.68
C LYS A 23 -9.34 17.56 3.25
N LYS A 24 -8.65 18.25 4.17
CA LYS A 24 -9.20 19.37 4.97
C LYS A 24 -10.52 18.96 5.64
N GLU A 25 -11.63 19.64 5.35
CA GLU A 25 -12.95 19.38 5.93
C GLU A 25 -13.85 18.48 5.06
N THR A 26 -13.32 17.93 3.96
CA THR A 26 -14.09 17.01 3.10
C THR A 26 -14.33 15.70 3.81
N GLU A 27 -15.59 15.26 3.85
CA GLU A 27 -15.95 13.95 4.39
C GLU A 27 -15.43 12.81 3.53
N ILE A 28 -14.98 11.74 4.18
CA ILE A 28 -14.54 10.51 3.53
C ILE A 28 -15.46 9.34 3.90
N MET A 29 -15.62 8.43 2.95
CA MET A 29 -16.42 7.20 3.12
C MET A 29 -15.58 6.03 3.62
N ILE A 30 -14.26 6.08 3.41
CA ILE A 30 -13.34 5.04 3.84
C ILE A 30 -13.08 5.13 5.34
N SER A 31 -13.12 3.98 6.02
CA SER A 31 -12.79 3.88 7.44
C SER A 31 -11.80 2.76 7.70
N PRO A 32 -10.65 3.03 8.35
CA PRO A 32 -9.71 1.99 8.75
C PRO A 32 -10.31 0.95 9.72
N LEU A 33 -11.41 1.28 10.39
CA LEU A 33 -12.11 0.39 11.29
C LEU A 33 -13.10 -0.54 10.57
N ASN A 34 -13.43 -0.25 9.32
CA ASN A 34 -14.32 -1.08 8.51
C ASN A 34 -13.53 -2.21 7.83
N LYS A 35 -13.63 -3.41 8.39
CA LYS A 35 -12.92 -4.59 7.88
C LYS A 35 -13.32 -4.96 6.45
N VAL A 36 -14.57 -4.76 6.05
CA VAL A 36 -15.03 -5.04 4.69
C VAL A 36 -14.34 -4.12 3.70
N GLN A 37 -14.26 -2.83 4.02
CA GLN A 37 -13.52 -1.87 3.19
C GLN A 37 -12.02 -2.19 3.15
N MET A 38 -11.41 -2.46 4.30
CA MET A 38 -9.97 -2.76 4.38
C MET A 38 -9.59 -4.03 3.58
N ASN A 39 -10.48 -5.02 3.52
CA ASN A 39 -10.26 -6.22 2.72
C ASN A 39 -10.31 -5.97 1.20
N LYS A 40 -10.88 -4.86 0.75
CA LYS A 40 -10.87 -4.46 -0.66
C LYS A 40 -9.58 -3.76 -1.07
N ILE A 41 -8.78 -3.27 -0.12
CA ILE A 41 -7.54 -2.55 -0.41
C ILE A 41 -6.54 -3.48 -1.10
N ALA A 42 -6.03 -3.04 -2.23
CA ALA A 42 -5.03 -3.74 -3.02
C ALA A 42 -3.93 -2.77 -3.44
N TYR A 43 -2.78 -3.32 -3.79
CA TYR A 43 -1.61 -2.56 -4.24
C TYR A 43 -1.07 -3.15 -5.53
N ASP A 44 -0.61 -2.29 -6.43
CA ASP A 44 0.08 -2.71 -7.63
C ASP A 44 1.62 -2.59 -7.51
N SER A 45 2.33 -3.04 -8.54
CA SER A 45 3.79 -3.01 -8.56
C SER A 45 4.39 -1.60 -8.63
N GLU A 46 3.59 -0.59 -8.95
CA GLU A 46 3.98 0.81 -8.98
C GLU A 46 3.69 1.55 -7.66
N GLY A 47 3.17 0.83 -6.68
CA GLY A 47 2.83 1.37 -5.37
C GLY A 47 1.47 2.07 -5.30
N LYS A 48 0.64 1.94 -6.32
CA LYS A 48 -0.72 2.49 -6.29
C LYS A 48 -1.63 1.68 -5.39
N ILE A 49 -2.50 2.39 -4.66
CA ILE A 49 -3.62 1.79 -3.93
C ILE A 49 -4.84 1.78 -4.85
N TYR A 50 -5.54 0.67 -4.87
CA TYR A 50 -6.82 0.54 -5.55
C TYR A 50 -7.74 -0.39 -4.75
N THR A 51 -8.96 -0.58 -5.20
CA THR A 51 -9.91 -1.49 -4.55
C THR A 51 -10.23 -2.69 -5.45
N LYS A 52 -10.32 -3.87 -4.81
CA LYS A 52 -10.70 -5.11 -5.50
C LYS A 52 -11.60 -5.96 -4.59
N PRO A 53 -12.88 -6.16 -4.93
CA PRO A 53 -13.58 -5.58 -6.11
C PRO A 53 -13.66 -4.06 -6.04
N LYS A 54 -13.84 -3.42 -7.20
CA LYS A 54 -13.86 -1.96 -7.31
C LYS A 54 -14.96 -1.36 -6.44
N ASP A 55 -14.59 -0.35 -5.67
CA ASP A 55 -15.48 0.43 -4.81
C ASP A 55 -15.28 1.92 -5.13
N GLU A 56 -16.24 2.51 -5.82
CA GLU A 56 -16.11 3.86 -6.35
C GLU A 56 -15.98 4.93 -5.26
N ASP A 57 -16.65 4.77 -4.13
CA ASP A 57 -16.56 5.70 -3.00
C ASP A 57 -15.17 5.66 -2.37
N MET A 58 -14.63 4.45 -2.18
CA MET A 58 -13.26 4.29 -1.68
C MET A 58 -12.22 4.82 -2.68
N GLU A 59 -12.40 4.55 -3.98
CA GLU A 59 -11.50 5.05 -5.05
C GLU A 59 -11.51 6.59 -5.10
N ARG A 60 -12.67 7.22 -4.94
CA ARG A 60 -12.77 8.67 -4.83
C ARG A 60 -11.97 9.20 -3.64
N ASP A 61 -12.16 8.60 -2.48
CA ASP A 61 -11.45 9.01 -1.27
C ASP A 61 -9.93 8.85 -1.43
N ILE A 62 -9.48 7.74 -2.00
CA ILE A 62 -8.06 7.45 -2.22
C ILE A 62 -7.44 8.45 -3.21
N ASN A 63 -8.10 8.69 -4.35
CA ASN A 63 -7.50 9.42 -5.47
C ASN A 63 -7.77 10.92 -5.45
N GLU A 64 -8.94 11.35 -4.95
CA GLU A 64 -9.36 12.74 -5.02
C GLU A 64 -9.33 13.45 -3.67
N VAL A 65 -9.79 12.79 -2.60
CA VAL A 65 -9.90 13.42 -1.28
C VAL A 65 -8.60 13.32 -0.49
N LEU A 66 -8.03 12.13 -0.38
CA LEU A 66 -6.78 11.89 0.37
C LEU A 66 -5.53 12.00 -0.51
N LEU A 67 -5.68 11.96 -1.81
CA LEU A 67 -4.60 12.05 -2.80
C LEU A 67 -3.46 11.05 -2.57
N LEU A 68 -3.80 9.81 -2.19
CA LEU A 68 -2.81 8.81 -1.80
C LEU A 68 -1.98 8.26 -2.97
N ASN A 69 -2.46 8.40 -4.20
CA ASN A 69 -1.77 7.95 -5.42
C ASN A 69 -1.06 9.09 -6.17
N GLY A 70 -0.92 10.26 -5.57
CA GLY A 70 -0.34 11.42 -6.22
C GLY A 70 -1.23 11.98 -7.33
N ILE A 71 -0.65 12.71 -8.27
CA ILE A 71 -1.35 13.38 -9.37
C ILE A 71 -0.88 12.80 -10.70
N GLN A 72 -1.83 12.39 -11.53
CA GLN A 72 -1.53 12.00 -12.91
C GLN A 72 -1.40 13.24 -13.79
N LYS A 73 -0.27 13.35 -14.48
CA LYS A 73 -0.01 14.42 -15.44
C LYS A 73 -0.65 14.12 -16.79
N LYS A 74 -0.77 15.15 -17.62
CA LYS A 74 -1.32 15.04 -18.99
C LYS A 74 -0.51 14.11 -19.90
N ASP A 75 0.79 13.97 -19.66
CA ASP A 75 1.69 13.09 -20.40
C ASP A 75 1.62 11.61 -19.97
N GLY A 76 0.73 11.28 -19.03
CA GLY A 76 0.57 9.92 -18.49
C GLY A 76 1.51 9.58 -17.33
N THR A 77 2.47 10.44 -16.99
CA THR A 77 3.33 10.24 -15.82
C THR A 77 2.60 10.60 -14.53
N VAL A 78 3.05 10.04 -13.42
CA VAL A 78 2.49 10.31 -12.09
C VAL A 78 3.51 11.07 -11.25
N ARG A 79 3.07 12.19 -10.66
CA ARG A 79 3.83 12.91 -9.67
C ARG A 79 3.43 12.45 -8.28
N ASP A 80 4.42 11.96 -7.52
CA ASP A 80 4.19 11.47 -6.15
C ASP A 80 3.83 12.59 -5.18
N THR A 81 3.31 12.20 -4.02
CA THR A 81 3.05 13.10 -2.90
C THR A 81 4.36 13.61 -2.30
N SER A 82 4.30 14.72 -1.55
CA SER A 82 5.48 15.31 -0.88
C SER A 82 6.15 14.37 0.12
N THR A 83 5.43 13.39 0.64
CA THR A 83 5.94 12.35 1.53
C THR A 83 6.35 11.06 0.78
N GLU A 84 6.41 11.10 -0.53
CA GLU A 84 6.83 9.98 -1.39
C GLU A 84 6.06 8.68 -1.14
N LEU A 85 4.73 8.76 -0.99
CA LEU A 85 3.88 7.60 -0.68
C LEU A 85 3.93 6.51 -1.75
N LEU A 86 3.90 6.90 -3.03
CA LEU A 86 4.01 5.93 -4.14
C LEU A 86 5.36 5.22 -4.12
N LYS A 87 6.44 5.97 -4.00
CA LYS A 87 7.80 5.43 -3.94
C LYS A 87 7.96 4.48 -2.76
N GLY A 88 7.51 4.87 -1.57
CA GLY A 88 7.58 4.03 -0.37
C GLY A 88 6.83 2.72 -0.52
N ARG A 89 5.62 2.76 -1.08
CA ARG A 89 4.84 1.53 -1.34
C ARG A 89 5.46 0.66 -2.43
N LYS A 90 5.98 1.28 -3.49
CA LYS A 90 6.70 0.56 -4.56
C LYS A 90 7.93 -0.16 -4.00
N ASP A 91 8.75 0.51 -3.21
CA ASP A 91 9.93 -0.08 -2.58
C ASP A 91 9.55 -1.25 -1.65
N ALA A 92 8.48 -1.11 -0.88
CA ALA A 92 7.95 -2.18 -0.02
C ALA A 92 7.45 -3.39 -0.85
N TYR A 93 6.76 -3.15 -1.94
CA TYR A 93 6.32 -4.18 -2.87
C TYR A 93 7.51 -4.92 -3.48
N ASP A 94 8.52 -4.20 -3.93
CA ASP A 94 9.74 -4.77 -4.51
C ASP A 94 10.54 -5.60 -3.49
N ARG A 95 10.61 -5.18 -2.23
CA ARG A 95 11.24 -5.98 -1.16
C ARG A 95 10.53 -7.32 -0.99
N ALA A 96 9.20 -7.32 -0.92
CA ALA A 96 8.42 -8.55 -0.80
C ALA A 96 8.60 -9.46 -2.02
N ARG A 97 8.60 -8.88 -3.22
CA ARG A 97 8.84 -9.62 -4.47
C ARG A 97 10.22 -10.27 -4.51
N LYS A 98 11.27 -9.55 -4.16
CA LYS A 98 12.64 -10.08 -4.09
C LYS A 98 12.76 -11.24 -3.10
N MET A 99 12.12 -11.12 -1.93
CA MET A 99 12.08 -12.20 -0.96
C MET A 99 11.36 -13.43 -1.51
N MET A 100 10.25 -13.25 -2.21
CA MET A 100 9.51 -14.35 -2.85
C MET A 100 10.36 -15.07 -3.90
N VAL A 101 11.07 -14.32 -4.75
CA VAL A 101 11.99 -14.89 -5.75
C VAL A 101 13.08 -15.73 -5.06
N ALA A 102 13.68 -15.22 -4.00
CA ALA A 102 14.70 -15.95 -3.25
C ALA A 102 14.17 -17.24 -2.62
N LEU A 103 12.92 -17.24 -2.12
CA LEU A 103 12.26 -18.44 -1.60
C LEU A 103 12.01 -19.48 -2.71
N ASN A 104 11.58 -19.03 -3.87
CA ASN A 104 11.35 -19.91 -5.04
C ASN A 104 12.65 -20.58 -5.49
N ILE A 105 13.73 -19.82 -5.62
CA ILE A 105 15.05 -20.35 -6.01
C ILE A 105 15.52 -21.42 -5.01
N LYS A 106 15.27 -21.22 -3.73
CA LYS A 106 15.65 -22.16 -2.66
C LYS A 106 14.67 -23.33 -2.50
N GLY A 107 13.59 -23.39 -3.27
CA GLY A 107 12.55 -24.41 -3.12
C GLY A 107 11.79 -24.33 -1.80
N LYS A 108 11.79 -23.17 -1.13
CA LYS A 108 11.18 -22.96 0.19
C LYS A 108 9.88 -22.15 0.15
N CYS A 109 9.35 -21.90 -1.04
CA CYS A 109 8.09 -21.15 -1.22
C CYS A 109 6.88 -22.05 -0.92
N THR A 110 6.55 -22.19 0.34
CA THR A 110 5.38 -22.94 0.83
C THR A 110 4.43 -22.03 1.60
N SER A 111 3.17 -22.46 1.73
CA SER A 111 2.19 -21.72 2.55
C SER A 111 2.65 -21.56 4.00
N ALA A 112 3.27 -22.57 4.59
CA ALA A 112 3.80 -22.51 5.95
C ALA A 112 4.91 -21.45 6.07
N THR A 113 5.82 -21.38 5.10
CA THR A 113 6.89 -20.36 5.08
C THR A 113 6.31 -18.96 4.94
N LEU A 114 5.35 -18.76 4.05
CA LEU A 114 4.72 -17.45 3.86
C LEU A 114 3.93 -17.00 5.09
N LYS A 115 3.22 -17.93 5.74
CA LYS A 115 2.53 -17.65 7.00
C LYS A 115 3.50 -17.16 8.07
N LYS A 116 4.61 -17.86 8.25
CA LYS A 116 5.65 -17.48 9.20
C LYS A 116 6.19 -16.07 8.92
N ILE A 117 6.48 -15.74 7.67
CA ILE A 117 6.95 -14.41 7.28
C ILE A 117 5.91 -13.34 7.60
N MET A 118 4.63 -13.57 7.28
CA MET A 118 3.56 -12.63 7.60
C MET A 118 3.41 -12.42 9.11
N ASP A 119 3.49 -13.49 9.90
CA ASP A 119 3.41 -13.40 11.36
C ASP A 119 4.60 -12.61 11.93
N GLU A 120 5.81 -12.82 11.42
CA GLU A 120 7.00 -12.07 11.80
C GLU A 120 6.87 -10.57 11.45
N LEU A 121 6.41 -10.23 10.26
CA LEU A 121 6.17 -8.85 9.84
C LEU A 121 5.11 -8.15 10.69
N TYR A 122 4.04 -8.86 11.05
CA TYR A 122 2.95 -8.32 11.83
C TYR A 122 3.32 -8.09 13.30
N ASN A 123 4.13 -8.99 13.89
CA ASN A 123 4.45 -9.01 15.32
C ASN A 123 5.74 -8.28 15.69
N ARG A 124 6.45 -7.66 14.73
CA ARG A 124 7.65 -6.86 15.05
C ARG A 124 7.30 -5.70 15.98
N GLU A 125 8.14 -5.43 16.99
CA GLU A 125 8.01 -4.27 17.87
C GLU A 125 8.06 -2.96 17.08
N GLU A 126 9.07 -2.84 16.19
CA GLU A 126 9.15 -1.75 15.20
C GLU A 126 8.71 -2.29 13.84
N ARG A 127 7.53 -1.88 13.39
CA ARG A 127 7.03 -2.26 12.08
C ARG A 127 7.74 -1.50 10.98
N ASP A 128 8.08 -2.21 9.92
CA ASP A 128 8.60 -1.59 8.72
C ASP A 128 7.60 -0.58 8.16
N GLU A 129 8.11 0.52 7.64
CA GLU A 129 7.31 1.48 6.89
C GLU A 129 6.63 0.76 5.71
N PHE A 130 5.35 1.04 5.50
CA PHE A 130 4.52 0.39 4.48
C PHE A 130 4.42 -1.15 4.61
N VAL A 131 4.50 -1.69 5.82
CA VAL A 131 4.37 -3.14 6.08
C VAL A 131 3.08 -3.73 5.51
N GLY A 132 2.01 -2.96 5.46
CA GLY A 132 0.72 -3.38 4.87
C GLY A 132 0.84 -3.80 3.41
N VAL A 133 1.72 -3.18 2.63
CA VAL A 133 2.01 -3.55 1.23
C VAL A 133 2.68 -4.92 1.15
N GLN A 134 3.66 -5.18 2.02
CA GLN A 134 4.35 -6.47 2.08
C GLN A 134 3.39 -7.59 2.52
N LEU A 135 2.57 -7.34 3.55
CA LEU A 135 1.56 -8.30 4.03
C LEU A 135 0.52 -8.61 2.93
N TYR A 136 0.07 -7.60 2.19
CA TYR A 136 -0.82 -7.80 1.05
C TYR A 136 -0.19 -8.72 -0.01
N TYR A 137 1.07 -8.46 -0.37
CA TYR A 137 1.80 -9.26 -1.36
C TYR A 137 1.90 -10.72 -0.94
N PHE A 138 2.37 -11.00 0.27
CA PHE A 138 2.51 -12.36 0.78
C PHE A 138 1.16 -13.06 0.95
N LYS A 139 0.14 -12.37 1.43
CA LYS A 139 -1.22 -12.94 1.59
C LYS A 139 -1.81 -13.38 0.25
N LYS A 140 -1.63 -12.58 -0.80
CA LYS A 140 -2.07 -12.93 -2.16
C LYS A 140 -1.44 -14.25 -2.63
N HIS A 141 -0.13 -14.38 -2.47
CA HIS A 141 0.60 -15.58 -2.84
C HIS A 141 0.28 -16.78 -1.93
N TYR A 142 0.16 -16.56 -0.64
CA TYR A 142 -0.29 -17.58 0.33
C TYR A 142 -1.63 -18.17 -0.08
N ASN A 143 -2.62 -17.36 -0.37
CA ASN A 143 -3.93 -17.84 -0.81
C ASN A 143 -3.86 -18.64 -2.11
N SER A 144 -2.97 -18.26 -3.03
CA SER A 144 -2.72 -19.03 -4.25
C SER A 144 -2.12 -20.40 -3.97
N LEU A 145 -1.14 -20.49 -3.07
CA LEU A 145 -0.52 -21.76 -2.67
C LEU A 145 -1.53 -22.67 -1.97
N ILE A 146 -2.34 -22.15 -1.05
CA ILE A 146 -3.39 -22.93 -0.38
C ILE A 146 -4.36 -23.56 -1.39
N ARG A 147 -4.80 -22.80 -2.41
CA ARG A 147 -5.69 -23.34 -3.45
C ARG A 147 -5.05 -24.45 -4.26
N ARG A 148 -3.73 -24.49 -4.38
CA ARG A 148 -2.97 -25.54 -5.06
C ARG A 148 -2.59 -26.70 -4.15
N GLY A 149 -2.95 -26.67 -2.86
CA GLY A 149 -2.57 -27.67 -1.88
C GLY A 149 -1.10 -27.62 -1.44
N MET A 150 -0.48 -26.48 -1.63
CA MET A 150 0.93 -26.24 -1.31
C MET A 150 1.03 -25.33 -0.08
#